data_669e2acc18b93c300a6062404ceffb33
#
_entry.id   669e2acc18b93c300a6062404ceffb33
#
_cell.length_a   1.000
_cell.length_b   1.000
_cell.length_c   1.000
_cell.angle_alpha   90.00
_cell.angle_beta   90.00
_cell.angle_gamma   90.00
#
_symmetry.space_group_name_H-M   'P 1'
#
loop_
_entity.id
_entity.type
_entity.pdbx_description
1 polymer ?
#
loop_
_entity_poly.entity_id
_entity_poly.type
_entity_poly.pdbx_seq_one_letter_code
_entity_poly.pdbx_strand_id
1 'polypeptide(L)'
;YLIDSAKIGPSGDAVFTGTKKLQGGVYLVVFPEKNGWVECMIDKDMRFSLKADTSKLLQSIQFENSADNSVFTSYQQKSYELGSQINELRKKLTGKAGDAAYDSISNIMKTLGQSMQDYRIEIQKKYPNSLLTSIFNLLKDPEIPPASSHPKGKYDSVYAYNYYKDHFWDGISFTDERLIRTPVLQGKFDRYYDEVLPQVPDSLMVYADKMLQASKPNEEMFKFFLSSLTDKYVNPKYMGQDAVFVH
;
A
#
# COMPACT_ATOMS: atom_id res chain seq x y z
N TYR A 1 -1.21 14.70 -10.19
CA TYR A 1 -1.24 15.62 -11.33
C TYR A 1 -2.00 15.01 -12.50
N LEU A 2 -2.56 15.86 -13.38
CA LEU A 2 -3.27 15.43 -14.58
C LEU A 2 -2.25 14.94 -15.62
N ILE A 3 -2.48 13.74 -16.16
CA ILE A 3 -1.62 13.15 -17.20
C ILE A 3 -2.25 13.35 -18.57
N ASP A 4 -3.55 13.10 -18.69
CA ASP A 4 -4.31 13.18 -19.93
C ASP A 4 -5.79 13.47 -19.64
N SER A 5 -6.52 13.90 -20.68
CA SER A 5 -7.98 14.08 -20.63
C SER A 5 -8.61 13.67 -21.95
N ALA A 6 -9.79 13.05 -21.88
CA ALA A 6 -10.55 12.65 -23.06
C ALA A 6 -11.98 13.16 -22.97
N LYS A 7 -12.55 13.57 -24.12
CA LYS A 7 -13.95 13.97 -24.19
C LYS A 7 -14.84 12.72 -24.23
N ILE A 8 -15.91 12.73 -23.46
CA ILE A 8 -16.94 11.69 -23.52
C ILE A 8 -17.82 11.96 -24.73
N GLY A 9 -17.94 10.95 -25.59
CA GLY A 9 -18.82 10.97 -26.75
C GLY A 9 -20.30 10.79 -26.38
N PRO A 10 -21.22 10.92 -27.38
CA PRO A 10 -22.68 10.77 -27.14
C PRO A 10 -23.09 9.39 -26.64
N SER A 11 -22.30 8.36 -26.93
CA SER A 11 -22.51 6.97 -26.47
C SER A 11 -21.95 6.70 -25.07
N GLY A 12 -21.31 7.69 -24.45
CA GLY A 12 -20.71 7.55 -23.12
C GLY A 12 -19.27 7.04 -23.14
N ASP A 13 -18.65 6.91 -24.32
CA ASP A 13 -17.27 6.43 -24.46
C ASP A 13 -16.27 7.59 -24.40
N ALA A 14 -15.09 7.31 -23.85
CA ALA A 14 -13.92 8.14 -23.93
C ALA A 14 -12.69 7.29 -24.29
N VAL A 15 -11.80 7.83 -25.10
CA VAL A 15 -10.58 7.12 -25.53
C VAL A 15 -9.37 7.96 -25.15
N PHE A 16 -8.49 7.37 -24.36
CA PHE A 16 -7.17 7.92 -24.08
C PHE A 16 -6.16 7.31 -25.05
N THR A 17 -5.42 8.13 -25.75
CA THR A 17 -4.41 7.70 -26.73
C THR A 17 -3.11 8.44 -26.52
N GLY A 18 -1.99 7.72 -26.63
CA GLY A 18 -0.68 8.32 -26.49
C GLY A 18 0.39 7.56 -27.26
N THR A 19 1.47 8.24 -27.61
CA THR A 19 2.64 7.64 -28.27
C THR A 19 3.71 7.21 -27.28
N LYS A 20 3.68 7.74 -26.05
CA LYS A 20 4.62 7.39 -24.98
C LYS A 20 4.00 6.34 -24.07
N LYS A 21 4.81 5.34 -23.72
CA LYS A 21 4.43 4.36 -22.71
C LYS A 21 4.25 5.05 -21.37
N LEU A 22 3.12 4.81 -20.70
CA LEU A 22 2.94 5.23 -19.31
C LEU A 22 3.88 4.44 -18.40
N GLN A 23 4.37 5.09 -17.37
CA GLN A 23 5.14 4.42 -16.33
C GLN A 23 4.23 3.55 -15.47
N GLY A 24 4.74 2.42 -14.96
CA GLY A 24 3.99 1.54 -14.09
C GLY A 24 3.51 2.23 -12.82
N GLY A 25 2.31 1.89 -12.35
CA GLY A 25 1.72 2.50 -11.16
C GLY A 25 0.20 2.34 -11.09
N VAL A 26 -0.42 2.98 -10.11
CA VAL A 26 -1.87 3.09 -9.96
C VAL A 26 -2.31 4.47 -10.44
N TYR A 27 -3.28 4.50 -11.33
CA TYR A 27 -3.82 5.70 -11.95
C TYR A 27 -5.31 5.84 -11.64
N LEU A 28 -5.78 7.07 -11.62
CA LEU A 28 -7.19 7.38 -11.40
C LEU A 28 -7.82 7.87 -12.71
N VAL A 29 -8.85 7.18 -13.16
CA VAL A 29 -9.77 7.69 -14.18
C VAL A 29 -10.88 8.43 -13.45
N VAL A 30 -10.82 9.77 -13.50
CA VAL A 30 -11.77 10.64 -12.81
C VAL A 30 -12.89 11.03 -13.77
N PHE A 31 -14.13 10.82 -13.36
CA PHE A 31 -15.31 11.17 -14.14
C PHE A 31 -15.63 12.69 -14.06
N PRO A 32 -16.39 13.22 -15.03
CA PRO A 32 -16.82 14.63 -15.00
C PRO A 32 -17.49 14.98 -13.68
N GLU A 33 -17.41 16.28 -13.32
CA GLU A 33 -18.02 16.83 -12.09
C GLU A 33 -17.52 16.17 -10.79
N LYS A 34 -16.40 15.42 -10.86
CA LYS A 34 -15.84 14.64 -9.75
C LYS A 34 -16.85 13.63 -9.13
N ASN A 35 -17.78 13.12 -9.94
CA ASN A 35 -18.80 12.14 -9.53
C ASN A 35 -18.22 10.74 -9.25
N GLY A 36 -16.93 10.64 -9.06
CA GLY A 36 -16.23 9.41 -8.72
C GLY A 36 -14.99 9.19 -9.58
N TRP A 37 -14.29 8.14 -9.26
CA TRP A 37 -13.11 7.71 -9.99
C TRP A 37 -13.01 6.19 -9.97
N VAL A 38 -12.27 5.66 -10.94
CA VAL A 38 -11.85 4.26 -10.98
C VAL A 38 -10.34 4.21 -10.90
N GLU A 39 -9.83 3.38 -10.01
CA GLU A 39 -8.41 3.07 -9.96
C GLU A 39 -8.08 2.01 -11.01
N CYS A 40 -7.05 2.24 -11.80
CA CYS A 40 -6.53 1.27 -12.74
C CYS A 40 -5.01 1.11 -12.56
N MET A 41 -4.56 -0.11 -12.74
CA MET A 41 -3.14 -0.46 -12.71
C MET A 41 -2.57 -0.39 -14.12
N ILE A 42 -1.47 0.33 -14.26
CA ILE A 42 -0.62 0.30 -15.45
C ILE A 42 0.62 -0.51 -15.09
N ASP A 43 0.77 -1.67 -15.68
CA ASP A 43 1.96 -2.52 -15.51
C ASP A 43 2.38 -3.10 -16.86
N LYS A 44 1.89 -4.28 -17.22
CA LYS A 44 2.22 -4.95 -18.49
C LYS A 44 1.25 -4.56 -19.59
N ASP A 45 -0.03 -4.49 -19.23
CA ASP A 45 -1.12 -4.21 -20.17
C ASP A 45 -1.26 -2.70 -20.39
N MET A 46 -0.97 -2.27 -21.64
CA MET A 46 -1.05 -0.85 -22.03
C MET A 46 -2.27 -0.55 -22.92
N ARG A 47 -3.01 -1.57 -23.33
CA ARG A 47 -4.18 -1.44 -24.18
C ARG A 47 -5.31 -2.28 -23.62
N PHE A 48 -6.24 -1.64 -22.99
CA PHE A 48 -7.40 -2.27 -22.37
C PHE A 48 -8.62 -1.36 -22.46
N SER A 49 -9.80 -1.90 -22.24
CA SER A 49 -11.02 -1.13 -22.06
C SER A 49 -11.56 -1.32 -20.65
N LEU A 50 -12.22 -0.26 -20.17
CA LEU A 50 -12.89 -0.17 -18.90
C LEU A 50 -14.37 0.14 -19.15
N LYS A 51 -15.26 -0.65 -18.56
CA LYS A 51 -16.70 -0.37 -18.51
C LYS A 51 -17.11 -0.21 -17.04
N ALA A 52 -17.90 0.82 -16.75
CA ALA A 52 -18.42 1.06 -15.42
C ALA A 52 -19.75 1.81 -15.47
N ASP A 53 -20.66 1.46 -14.57
CA ASP A 53 -21.87 2.24 -14.29
C ASP A 53 -21.55 3.22 -13.15
N THR A 54 -21.66 4.51 -13.41
CA THR A 54 -21.35 5.56 -12.45
C THR A 54 -22.24 5.56 -11.20
N SER A 55 -23.43 4.92 -11.27
CA SER A 55 -24.31 4.76 -10.10
C SER A 55 -23.87 3.64 -9.15
N LYS A 56 -23.05 2.68 -9.63
CA LYS A 56 -22.59 1.50 -8.89
C LYS A 56 -21.15 1.16 -9.25
N LEU A 57 -20.25 2.15 -9.20
CA LEU A 57 -18.90 2.04 -9.74
C LEU A 57 -18.20 0.74 -9.37
N LEU A 58 -17.92 0.52 -8.11
CA LEU A 58 -17.10 -0.62 -7.68
C LEU A 58 -17.68 -1.99 -8.06
N GLN A 59 -19.03 -2.12 -8.04
CA GLN A 59 -19.71 -3.38 -8.36
C GLN A 59 -19.78 -3.63 -9.87
N SER A 60 -19.75 -2.57 -10.68
CA SER A 60 -19.96 -2.64 -12.13
C SER A 60 -18.68 -2.59 -12.97
N ILE A 61 -17.55 -2.26 -12.34
CA ILE A 61 -16.26 -2.15 -13.03
C ILE A 61 -15.90 -3.49 -13.70
N GLN A 62 -15.63 -3.42 -15.00
CA GLN A 62 -15.14 -4.53 -15.80
C GLN A 62 -13.99 -4.06 -16.68
N PHE A 63 -12.90 -4.81 -16.67
CA PHE A 63 -11.77 -4.60 -17.57
C PHE A 63 -11.73 -5.69 -18.63
N GLU A 64 -11.51 -5.29 -19.88
CA GLU A 64 -11.25 -6.19 -21.00
C GLU A 64 -9.79 -5.99 -21.47
N ASN A 65 -9.10 -7.07 -21.78
CA ASN A 65 -7.70 -7.10 -22.20
C ASN A 65 -6.69 -6.60 -21.15
N SER A 66 -7.03 -6.73 -19.86
CA SER A 66 -6.10 -6.50 -18.75
C SER A 66 -6.34 -7.50 -17.63
N ALA A 67 -5.46 -8.47 -17.51
CA ALA A 67 -5.48 -9.45 -16.44
C ALA A 67 -5.15 -8.79 -15.08
N ASP A 68 -4.18 -7.89 -15.05
CA ASP A 68 -3.75 -7.19 -13.83
C ASP A 68 -4.91 -6.36 -13.25
N ASN A 69 -5.62 -5.59 -14.09
CA ASN A 69 -6.77 -4.80 -13.65
C ASN A 69 -7.96 -5.67 -13.23
N SER A 70 -8.19 -6.80 -13.91
CA SER A 70 -9.26 -7.73 -13.53
C SER A 70 -9.02 -8.33 -12.14
N VAL A 71 -7.77 -8.71 -11.81
CA VAL A 71 -7.38 -9.21 -10.49
C VAL A 71 -7.47 -8.09 -9.44
N PHE A 72 -7.02 -6.89 -9.77
CA PHE A 72 -7.08 -5.74 -8.87
C PHE A 72 -8.53 -5.37 -8.52
N THR A 73 -9.41 -5.29 -9.52
CA THR A 73 -10.84 -5.03 -9.29
C THR A 73 -11.48 -6.11 -8.43
N SER A 74 -11.20 -7.38 -8.69
CA SER A 74 -11.71 -8.49 -7.87
C SER A 74 -11.25 -8.37 -6.41
N TYR A 75 -9.99 -7.96 -6.20
CA TYR A 75 -9.46 -7.69 -4.87
C TYR A 75 -10.17 -6.51 -4.19
N GLN A 76 -10.40 -5.41 -4.90
CA GLN A 76 -11.11 -4.24 -4.38
C GLN A 76 -12.56 -4.57 -4.01
N GLN A 77 -13.28 -5.31 -4.87
CA GLN A 77 -14.66 -5.74 -4.61
C GLN A 77 -14.75 -6.64 -3.37
N LYS A 78 -13.86 -7.64 -3.26
CA LYS A 78 -13.79 -8.53 -2.09
C LYS A 78 -13.41 -7.77 -0.82
N SER A 79 -12.47 -6.83 -0.90
CA SER A 79 -12.07 -5.98 0.22
C SER A 79 -13.22 -5.10 0.72
N TYR A 80 -13.97 -4.52 -0.20
CA TYR A 80 -15.16 -3.73 0.12
C TYR A 80 -16.24 -4.58 0.79
N GLU A 81 -16.55 -5.75 0.22
CA GLU A 81 -17.55 -6.68 0.77
C GLU A 81 -17.20 -7.10 2.20
N LEU A 82 -15.99 -7.63 2.42
CA LEU A 82 -15.55 -8.07 3.74
C LEU A 82 -15.43 -6.91 4.73
N GLY A 83 -14.94 -5.76 4.28
CA GLY A 83 -14.88 -4.54 5.09
C GLY A 83 -16.25 -4.06 5.53
N SER A 84 -17.25 -4.10 4.64
CA SER A 84 -18.63 -3.76 4.95
C SER A 84 -19.23 -4.71 6.00
N GLN A 85 -19.02 -6.02 5.83
CA GLN A 85 -19.48 -7.02 6.81
C GLN A 85 -18.83 -6.81 8.19
N ILE A 86 -17.53 -6.56 8.24
CA ILE A 86 -16.80 -6.27 9.49
C ILE A 86 -17.36 -5.00 10.14
N ASN A 87 -17.60 -3.95 9.37
CA ASN A 87 -18.17 -2.69 9.90
C ASN A 87 -19.57 -2.88 10.47
N GLU A 88 -20.42 -3.66 9.82
CA GLU A 88 -21.76 -3.99 10.35
C GLU A 88 -21.68 -4.84 11.64
N LEU A 89 -20.77 -5.79 11.72
CA LEU A 89 -20.51 -6.57 12.92
C LEU A 89 -19.97 -5.68 14.05
N ARG A 90 -19.07 -4.74 13.73
CA ARG A 90 -18.50 -3.80 14.71
C ARG A 90 -19.59 -2.91 15.34
N LYS A 91 -20.59 -2.47 14.57
CA LYS A 91 -21.75 -1.71 15.11
C LYS A 91 -22.58 -2.53 16.10
N LYS A 92 -22.61 -3.85 15.94
CA LYS A 92 -23.33 -4.79 16.83
C LYS A 92 -22.51 -5.25 18.02
N LEU A 93 -21.21 -4.92 18.04
CA LEU A 93 -20.29 -5.35 19.08
C LEU A 93 -20.57 -4.55 20.37
N THR A 94 -21.15 -5.19 21.35
CA THR A 94 -21.46 -4.62 22.67
C THR A 94 -20.90 -5.53 23.77
N GLY A 95 -20.64 -4.98 24.95
CA GLY A 95 -20.05 -5.74 26.05
C GLY A 95 -18.51 -5.70 26.04
N LYS A 96 -17.88 -6.71 26.59
CA LYS A 96 -16.42 -6.83 26.73
C LYS A 96 -15.96 -8.24 26.44
N ALA A 97 -14.66 -8.40 26.26
CA ALA A 97 -14.04 -9.71 26.09
C ALA A 97 -14.40 -10.64 27.27
N GLY A 98 -14.82 -11.86 26.96
CA GLY A 98 -15.36 -12.85 27.90
C GLY A 98 -16.90 -12.96 27.90
N ASP A 99 -17.60 -11.97 27.36
CA ASP A 99 -19.05 -12.07 27.13
C ASP A 99 -19.30 -12.92 25.87
N ALA A 100 -20.13 -13.95 25.95
CA ALA A 100 -20.36 -14.89 24.85
C ALA A 100 -20.77 -14.23 23.52
N ALA A 101 -21.61 -13.19 23.57
CA ALA A 101 -22.03 -12.44 22.39
C ALA A 101 -20.86 -11.62 21.78
N TYR A 102 -20.05 -10.99 22.63
CA TYR A 102 -18.86 -10.26 22.21
C TYR A 102 -17.86 -11.20 21.53
N ASP A 103 -17.53 -12.30 22.18
CA ASP A 103 -16.54 -13.26 21.68
C ASP A 103 -16.99 -13.91 20.37
N SER A 104 -18.29 -14.19 20.21
CA SER A 104 -18.88 -14.71 18.97
C SER A 104 -18.68 -13.73 17.81
N ILE A 105 -19.06 -12.45 17.98
CA ILE A 105 -18.89 -11.42 16.93
C ILE A 105 -17.41 -11.19 16.64
N SER A 106 -16.57 -11.10 17.66
CA SER A 106 -15.13 -10.91 17.53
C SER A 106 -14.48 -12.05 16.73
N ASN A 107 -14.88 -13.29 16.98
CA ASN A 107 -14.39 -14.46 16.23
C ASN A 107 -14.81 -14.42 14.76
N ILE A 108 -16.06 -14.02 14.45
CA ILE A 108 -16.51 -13.86 13.06
C ILE A 108 -15.67 -12.79 12.36
N MET A 109 -15.47 -11.63 12.99
CA MET A 109 -14.63 -10.55 12.43
C MET A 109 -13.19 -11.01 12.17
N LYS A 110 -12.62 -11.79 13.08
CA LYS A 110 -11.28 -12.39 12.92
C LYS A 110 -11.23 -13.36 11.73
N THR A 111 -12.24 -14.19 11.56
CA THR A 111 -12.35 -15.13 10.42
C THR A 111 -12.45 -14.38 9.09
N LEU A 112 -13.24 -13.30 9.03
CA LEU A 112 -13.34 -12.46 7.83
C LEU A 112 -11.99 -11.78 7.50
N GLY A 113 -11.28 -11.28 8.52
CA GLY A 113 -9.94 -10.72 8.36
C GLY A 113 -8.94 -11.76 7.85
N GLN A 114 -8.99 -12.99 8.38
CA GLN A 114 -8.15 -14.09 7.91
C GLN A 114 -8.46 -14.46 6.45
N SER A 115 -9.73 -14.53 6.07
CA SER A 115 -10.15 -14.79 4.67
C SER A 115 -9.57 -13.75 3.70
N MET A 116 -9.47 -12.48 4.12
CA MET A 116 -8.85 -11.43 3.29
C MET A 116 -7.33 -11.64 3.16
N GLN A 117 -6.69 -12.04 4.25
CA GLN A 117 -5.26 -12.34 4.25
C GLN A 117 -4.94 -13.55 3.36
N ASP A 118 -5.74 -14.62 3.47
CA ASP A 118 -5.60 -15.82 2.64
C ASP A 118 -5.76 -15.49 1.15
N TYR A 119 -6.71 -14.61 0.81
CA TYR A 119 -6.92 -14.15 -0.57
C TYR A 119 -5.72 -13.34 -1.10
N ARG A 120 -5.11 -12.49 -0.28
CA ARG A 120 -3.86 -11.80 -0.65
C ARG A 120 -2.73 -12.80 -0.93
N ILE A 121 -2.57 -13.80 -0.06
CA ILE A 121 -1.55 -14.86 -0.23
C ILE A 121 -1.78 -15.65 -1.52
N GLU A 122 -3.03 -15.96 -1.86
CA GLU A 122 -3.38 -16.63 -3.12
C GLU A 122 -2.97 -15.79 -4.32
N ILE A 123 -3.29 -14.49 -4.33
CA ILE A 123 -2.89 -13.57 -5.39
C ILE A 123 -1.36 -13.49 -5.50
N GLN A 124 -0.64 -13.35 -4.39
CA GLN A 124 0.83 -13.29 -4.36
C GLN A 124 1.47 -14.57 -4.94
N LYS A 125 0.93 -15.73 -4.61
CA LYS A 125 1.40 -17.02 -5.16
C LYS A 125 1.16 -17.13 -6.66
N LYS A 126 0.00 -16.67 -7.14
CA LYS A 126 -0.39 -16.76 -8.55
C LYS A 126 0.29 -15.70 -9.42
N TYR A 127 0.53 -14.52 -8.87
CA TYR A 127 1.08 -13.36 -9.59
C TYR A 127 2.27 -12.73 -8.83
N PRO A 128 3.37 -13.48 -8.61
CA PRO A 128 4.45 -13.05 -7.72
C PRO A 128 5.16 -11.75 -8.15
N ASN A 129 5.16 -11.45 -9.45
CA ASN A 129 5.84 -10.28 -10.02
C ASN A 129 4.87 -9.14 -10.41
N SER A 130 3.58 -9.22 -10.01
CA SER A 130 2.61 -8.17 -10.32
C SER A 130 2.81 -6.95 -9.41
N LEU A 131 2.40 -5.77 -9.89
CA LEU A 131 2.39 -4.56 -9.07
C LEU A 131 1.50 -4.73 -7.84
N LEU A 132 0.39 -5.45 -7.93
CA LEU A 132 -0.48 -5.74 -6.80
C LEU A 132 0.23 -6.53 -5.70
N THR A 133 1.06 -7.51 -6.06
CA THR A 133 1.91 -8.25 -5.11
C THR A 133 2.92 -7.32 -4.43
N SER A 134 3.57 -6.43 -5.18
CA SER A 134 4.46 -5.43 -4.62
C SER A 134 3.74 -4.48 -3.64
N ILE A 135 2.49 -4.09 -3.94
CA ILE A 135 1.63 -3.30 -3.04
C ILE A 135 1.32 -4.09 -1.76
N PHE A 136 0.99 -5.39 -1.86
CA PHE A 136 0.73 -6.21 -0.68
C PHE A 136 1.96 -6.33 0.23
N ASN A 137 3.16 -6.43 -0.34
CA ASN A 137 4.39 -6.42 0.43
C ASN A 137 4.61 -5.08 1.16
N LEU A 138 4.26 -3.95 0.53
CA LEU A 138 4.29 -2.64 1.21
C LEU A 138 3.32 -2.56 2.39
N LEU A 139 2.16 -3.20 2.29
CA LEU A 139 1.13 -3.20 3.35
C LEU A 139 1.43 -4.19 4.49
N LYS A 140 2.38 -5.10 4.29
CA LYS A 140 2.72 -6.10 5.30
C LYS A 140 3.60 -5.49 6.39
N ASP A 141 3.25 -5.79 7.64
CA ASP A 141 4.10 -5.51 8.80
C ASP A 141 4.91 -6.75 9.19
N PRO A 142 6.11 -6.57 9.76
CA PRO A 142 6.89 -7.67 10.28
C PRO A 142 6.14 -8.43 11.38
N GLU A 143 6.13 -9.73 11.30
CA GLU A 143 5.62 -10.60 12.37
C GLU A 143 6.72 -10.85 13.38
N ILE A 144 6.58 -10.29 14.59
CA ILE A 144 7.53 -10.49 15.68
C ILE A 144 7.53 -11.97 16.08
N PRO A 145 8.70 -12.63 16.15
CA PRO A 145 8.78 -14.01 16.59
C PRO A 145 8.15 -14.23 17.97
N PRO A 146 7.64 -15.44 18.27
CA PRO A 146 7.05 -15.73 19.56
C PRO A 146 8.10 -15.62 20.70
N ALA A 147 7.64 -15.34 21.91
CA ALA A 147 8.50 -15.11 23.08
C ALA A 147 9.54 -16.24 23.33
N SER A 148 9.21 -17.47 22.95
CA SER A 148 10.14 -18.61 23.02
C SER A 148 11.37 -18.47 22.12
N SER A 149 11.27 -17.67 21.06
CA SER A 149 12.37 -17.41 20.12
C SER A 149 13.17 -16.16 20.50
N HIS A 150 12.74 -15.40 21.51
CA HIS A 150 13.50 -14.26 22.01
C HIS A 150 14.71 -14.69 22.84
N PRO A 151 15.72 -13.84 23.02
CA PRO A 151 16.82 -14.10 23.92
C PRO A 151 16.30 -14.51 25.31
N LYS A 152 16.87 -15.57 25.90
CA LYS A 152 16.44 -16.16 27.19
C LYS A 152 15.05 -16.83 27.19
N GLY A 153 14.43 -17.09 26.02
CA GLY A 153 13.14 -17.79 25.92
C GLY A 153 11.95 -17.05 26.57
N LYS A 154 12.06 -15.76 26.79
CA LYS A 154 11.02 -14.89 27.36
C LYS A 154 10.84 -13.65 26.52
N TYR A 155 9.65 -13.06 26.55
CA TYR A 155 9.38 -11.81 25.83
C TYR A 155 10.38 -10.72 26.23
N ASP A 156 11.04 -10.18 25.22
CA ASP A 156 12.00 -9.08 25.33
C ASP A 156 11.54 -7.96 24.38
N SER A 157 11.14 -6.83 24.96
CA SER A 157 10.62 -5.69 24.21
C SER A 157 11.69 -5.01 23.34
N VAL A 158 12.94 -5.03 23.76
CA VAL A 158 14.06 -4.44 22.99
C VAL A 158 14.33 -5.32 21.76
N TYR A 159 14.34 -6.64 21.94
CA TYR A 159 14.46 -7.57 20.81
C TYR A 159 13.29 -7.41 19.84
N ALA A 160 12.05 -7.39 20.34
CA ALA A 160 10.85 -7.23 19.53
C ALA A 160 10.88 -5.94 18.71
N TYR A 161 11.26 -4.82 19.34
CA TYR A 161 11.41 -3.53 18.69
C TYR A 161 12.49 -3.56 17.60
N ASN A 162 13.69 -4.05 17.92
CA ASN A 162 14.77 -4.13 16.95
C ASN A 162 14.41 -5.05 15.78
N TYR A 163 13.80 -6.20 16.06
CA TYR A 163 13.31 -7.10 15.03
C TYR A 163 12.32 -6.40 14.10
N TYR A 164 11.29 -5.75 14.64
CA TYR A 164 10.30 -5.01 13.87
C TYR A 164 10.93 -3.94 12.99
N LYS A 165 11.81 -3.11 13.56
CA LYS A 165 12.52 -2.04 12.86
C LYS A 165 13.40 -2.56 11.73
N ASP A 166 14.17 -3.62 11.98
CA ASP A 166 15.15 -4.15 11.02
C ASP A 166 14.48 -4.94 9.88
N HIS A 167 13.28 -5.50 10.14
CA HIS A 167 12.48 -6.25 9.15
C HIS A 167 11.33 -5.43 8.51
N PHE A 168 11.25 -4.13 8.77
CA PHE A 168 10.15 -3.28 8.31
C PHE A 168 10.01 -3.22 6.78
N TRP A 169 11.12 -3.36 6.07
CA TRP A 169 11.19 -3.30 4.61
C TRP A 169 11.38 -4.67 3.94
N ASP A 170 11.23 -5.75 4.67
CA ASP A 170 11.38 -7.09 4.10
C ASP A 170 10.38 -7.36 2.97
N GLY A 171 10.89 -8.00 1.91
CA GLY A 171 10.09 -8.32 0.72
C GLY A 171 9.76 -7.13 -0.20
N ILE A 172 10.31 -5.93 0.08
CA ILE A 172 10.10 -4.74 -0.74
C ILE A 172 11.35 -4.49 -1.60
N SER A 173 11.15 -4.34 -2.89
CA SER A 173 12.23 -3.99 -3.81
C SER A 173 12.41 -2.46 -3.87
N PHE A 174 13.56 -1.98 -3.44
CA PHE A 174 13.96 -0.57 -3.58
C PHE A 174 14.32 -0.17 -5.02
N THR A 175 14.14 -1.07 -5.98
CA THR A 175 14.36 -0.81 -7.41
C THR A 175 13.07 -0.93 -8.24
N ASP A 176 11.94 -1.18 -7.60
CA ASP A 176 10.63 -1.23 -8.27
C ASP A 176 10.01 0.17 -8.33
N GLU A 177 10.33 0.92 -9.37
CA GLU A 177 9.86 2.30 -9.57
C GLU A 177 8.34 2.44 -9.72
N ARG A 178 7.61 1.32 -9.99
CA ARG A 178 6.15 1.33 -10.06
C ARG A 178 5.53 1.72 -8.71
N LEU A 179 6.23 1.41 -7.61
CA LEU A 179 5.80 1.69 -6.25
C LEU A 179 5.68 3.19 -5.94
N ILE A 180 6.48 4.04 -6.60
CA ILE A 180 6.41 5.50 -6.45
C ILE A 180 5.01 6.03 -6.80
N ARG A 181 4.36 5.39 -7.78
CA ARG A 181 3.03 5.77 -8.28
C ARG A 181 1.95 4.90 -7.65
N THR A 182 2.11 4.58 -6.38
CA THR A 182 1.08 3.91 -5.56
C THR A 182 0.74 4.78 -4.35
N PRO A 183 -0.47 4.67 -3.81
CA PRO A 183 -0.85 5.46 -2.62
C PRO A 183 -0.17 4.98 -1.32
N VAL A 184 0.70 3.96 -1.38
CA VAL A 184 1.15 3.22 -0.20
C VAL A 184 2.60 3.50 0.17
N LEU A 185 3.49 3.70 -0.82
CA LEU A 185 4.94 3.83 -0.57
C LEU A 185 5.27 5.00 0.34
N GLN A 186 4.71 6.19 0.05
CA GLN A 186 4.94 7.38 0.87
C GLN A 186 4.48 7.17 2.32
N GLY A 187 3.29 6.60 2.51
CA GLY A 187 2.77 6.34 3.86
C GLY A 187 3.63 5.35 4.65
N LYS A 188 4.18 4.31 3.99
CA LYS A 188 5.11 3.38 4.63
C LYS A 188 6.44 4.06 4.99
N PHE A 189 6.96 4.91 4.10
CA PHE A 189 8.15 5.72 4.35
C PHE A 189 7.94 6.64 5.56
N ASP A 190 6.84 7.39 5.60
CA ASP A 190 6.55 8.32 6.68
C ASP A 190 6.42 7.59 8.01
N ARG A 191 5.69 6.47 8.05
CA ARG A 191 5.56 5.65 9.26
C ARG A 191 6.92 5.13 9.75
N TYR A 192 7.82 4.72 8.85
CA TYR A 192 9.15 4.27 9.23
C TYR A 192 9.95 5.36 9.93
N TYR A 193 10.00 6.54 9.33
CA TYR A 193 10.79 7.65 9.85
C TYR A 193 10.15 8.37 11.05
N ASP A 194 8.82 8.39 11.14
CA ASP A 194 8.13 9.10 12.23
C ASP A 194 7.85 8.24 13.46
N GLU A 195 7.59 6.93 13.25
CA GLU A 195 7.06 6.08 14.31
C GLU A 195 7.97 4.91 14.66
N VAL A 196 8.75 4.39 13.70
CA VAL A 196 9.55 3.17 13.89
C VAL A 196 10.98 3.49 14.28
N LEU A 197 11.60 4.48 13.64
CA LEU A 197 12.99 4.83 13.93
C LEU A 197 13.14 5.65 15.22
N PRO A 198 14.27 5.46 15.96
CA PRO A 198 14.63 6.38 17.04
C PRO A 198 14.78 7.80 16.50
N GLN A 199 14.16 8.77 17.15
CA GLN A 199 14.14 10.17 16.72
C GLN A 199 15.45 10.92 17.08
N VAL A 200 16.59 10.23 16.96
CA VAL A 200 17.94 10.75 17.21
C VAL A 200 18.62 10.98 15.86
N PRO A 201 19.20 12.19 15.59
CA PRO A 201 19.78 12.53 14.30
C PRO A 201 20.77 11.49 13.76
N ASP A 202 21.72 11.04 14.58
CA ASP A 202 22.73 10.04 14.17
C ASP A 202 22.09 8.72 13.69
N SER A 203 21.03 8.26 14.38
CA SER A 203 20.29 7.07 13.94
C SER A 203 19.57 7.31 12.62
N LEU A 204 18.90 8.46 12.47
CA LEU A 204 18.16 8.82 11.28
C LEU A 204 19.09 8.92 10.06
N MET A 205 20.28 9.50 10.20
CA MET A 205 21.30 9.55 9.14
C MET A 205 21.73 8.16 8.69
N VAL A 206 22.01 7.24 9.62
CA VAL A 206 22.38 5.86 9.28
C VAL A 206 21.28 5.14 8.48
N TYR A 207 20.01 5.33 8.84
CA TYR A 207 18.90 4.71 8.11
C TYR A 207 18.58 5.42 6.79
N ALA A 208 18.83 6.73 6.69
CA ALA A 208 18.77 7.47 5.42
C ALA A 208 19.81 6.93 4.43
N ASP A 209 21.05 6.78 4.87
CA ASP A 209 22.14 6.21 4.03
C ASP A 209 21.78 4.80 3.53
N LYS A 210 21.29 3.93 4.42
CA LYS A 210 20.88 2.56 4.04
C LYS A 210 19.79 2.57 2.96
N MET A 211 18.79 3.43 3.10
CA MET A 211 17.68 3.55 2.14
C MET A 211 18.15 4.10 0.80
N LEU A 212 18.95 5.16 0.81
CA LEU A 212 19.52 5.75 -0.41
C LEU A 212 20.46 4.76 -1.11
N GLN A 213 21.29 4.05 -0.37
CA GLN A 213 22.16 3.02 -0.93
C GLN A 213 21.37 1.86 -1.55
N ALA A 214 20.30 1.40 -0.90
CA ALA A 214 19.45 0.32 -1.42
C ALA A 214 18.69 0.73 -2.70
N SER A 215 18.30 2.01 -2.81
CA SER A 215 17.58 2.54 -3.98
C SER A 215 18.49 3.01 -5.12
N LYS A 216 19.78 3.18 -4.89
CA LYS A 216 20.77 3.69 -5.86
C LYS A 216 20.78 2.98 -7.22
N PRO A 217 20.50 1.66 -7.34
CA PRO A 217 20.44 1.00 -8.64
C PRO A 217 19.28 1.45 -9.54
N ASN A 218 18.25 2.13 -8.99
CA ASN A 218 17.15 2.71 -9.78
C ASN A 218 17.06 4.22 -9.51
N GLU A 219 17.27 5.02 -10.54
CA GLU A 219 17.37 6.49 -10.46
C GLU A 219 16.07 7.12 -9.93
N GLU A 220 14.91 6.65 -10.36
CA GLU A 220 13.60 7.19 -9.93
C GLU A 220 13.32 6.89 -8.46
N MET A 221 13.62 5.66 -8.01
CA MET A 221 13.48 5.30 -6.59
C MET A 221 14.47 6.09 -5.71
N PHE A 222 15.70 6.25 -6.17
CA PHE A 222 16.70 7.06 -5.47
C PHE A 222 16.25 8.51 -5.33
N LYS A 223 15.79 9.14 -6.42
CA LYS A 223 15.24 10.51 -6.41
C LYS A 223 14.05 10.64 -5.48
N PHE A 224 13.14 9.66 -5.51
CA PHE A 224 11.97 9.64 -4.64
C PHE A 224 12.38 9.66 -3.16
N PHE A 225 13.24 8.74 -2.73
CA PHE A 225 13.66 8.69 -1.32
C PHE A 225 14.52 9.90 -0.92
N LEU A 226 15.40 10.37 -1.80
CA LEU A 226 16.18 11.57 -1.54
C LEU A 226 15.27 12.79 -1.37
N SER A 227 14.30 13.00 -2.26
CA SER A 227 13.32 14.09 -2.13
C SER A 227 12.49 13.95 -0.86
N SER A 228 11.99 12.74 -0.54
CA SER A 228 11.18 12.52 0.65
C SER A 228 11.96 12.78 1.95
N LEU A 229 13.24 12.41 2.02
CA LEU A 229 14.13 12.73 3.14
C LEU A 229 14.39 14.23 3.22
N THR A 230 14.71 14.86 2.09
CA THR A 230 14.95 16.31 2.02
C THR A 230 13.73 17.09 2.50
N ASP A 231 12.54 16.80 1.97
CA ASP A 231 11.29 17.46 2.34
C ASP A 231 10.95 17.28 3.83
N LYS A 232 11.24 16.09 4.37
CA LYS A 232 10.98 15.78 5.77
C LYS A 232 11.90 16.54 6.73
N TYR A 233 13.18 16.71 6.38
CA TYR A 233 14.18 17.25 7.31
C TYR A 233 14.66 18.68 6.98
N VAL A 234 14.18 19.31 5.91
CA VAL A 234 14.42 20.74 5.64
C VAL A 234 13.74 21.64 6.68
N ASN A 235 12.57 21.22 7.20
CA ASN A 235 11.87 21.86 8.31
C ASN A 235 11.46 20.78 9.34
N PRO A 236 12.40 20.27 10.14
CA PRO A 236 12.18 19.10 10.95
C PRO A 236 11.26 19.38 12.15
N LYS A 237 10.54 18.33 12.58
CA LYS A 237 9.63 18.41 13.73
C LYS A 237 10.37 18.57 15.07
N TYR A 238 11.58 18.03 15.18
CA TYR A 238 12.37 18.05 16.41
C TYR A 238 13.70 18.76 16.20
N MET A 239 14.14 19.50 17.23
CA MET A 239 15.40 20.23 17.22
C MET A 239 16.59 19.27 16.95
N GLY A 240 17.51 19.70 16.09
CA GLY A 240 18.72 18.95 15.73
C GLY A 240 18.54 17.94 14.59
N GLN A 241 17.30 17.65 14.16
CA GLN A 241 17.07 16.75 13.02
C GLN A 241 17.38 17.41 11.66
N ASP A 242 17.56 18.71 11.60
CA ASP A 242 18.12 19.43 10.45
C ASP A 242 19.51 18.92 10.06
N ALA A 243 20.25 18.30 10.98
CA ALA A 243 21.48 17.59 10.66
C ALA A 243 21.31 16.48 9.62
N VAL A 244 20.13 15.83 9.55
CA VAL A 244 19.81 14.82 8.54
C VAL A 244 19.69 15.43 7.14
N PHE A 245 19.17 16.65 7.05
CA PHE A 245 19.07 17.37 5.78
C PHE A 245 20.47 17.84 5.28
N VAL A 246 21.36 18.22 6.20
CA VAL A 246 22.72 18.68 5.87
C VAL A 246 23.64 17.51 5.50
N HIS A 247 23.38 16.32 6.05
CA HIS A 247 24.12 15.08 5.79
C HIS A 247 23.95 14.62 4.34
#